data_f1902bc000c71b31ab1a1a3120a2664d
#
_entry.id   f1902bc000c71b31ab1a1a3120a2664d
#
_cell.length_a   1.000
_cell.length_b   1.000
_cell.length_c   1.000
_cell.angle_alpha   90.00
_cell.angle_beta   90.00
_cell.angle_gamma   90.00
#
_symmetry.space_group_name_H-M   'P 1'
#
loop_
_entity.id
_entity.type
_entity.pdbx_description
1 polymer ?
#
loop_
_entity_poly.entity_id
_entity_poly.type
_entity_poly.pdbx_seq_one_letter_code
_entity_poly.pdbx_strand_id
1 'polypeptide(L)'
;NLHYYYVCQKRRTEKTCDKKNVRRDEIELQVAQAIKDYALKDDVIEWIADSTVAYNERKEAESKVGILEDQLAGTEHGIKNIMSAIEQGIITETTKSRLVELESERATIKANIAAARADIVTVSRDDIISGLEMFRDGDVHDKKYQARLFDTFLVAVYAYDDDLRLVFSFSGNKNTIQIPIESAVNAVENNEAECSFKLCPAPPRKSLRLMA
;
A
#
# COMPACT_ATOMS: atom_id res chain seq x y z
N ASN A 1 -19.88 -28.52 18.59
CA ASN A 1 -19.04 -27.41 18.09
C ASN A 1 -18.94 -27.51 16.57
N LEU A 2 -19.34 -26.45 15.86
CA LEU A 2 -19.24 -26.38 14.40
C LEU A 2 -17.79 -25.99 14.05
N HIS A 3 -17.10 -26.82 13.29
CA HIS A 3 -15.75 -26.51 12.83
C HIS A 3 -15.75 -26.17 11.35
N TYR A 4 -15.08 -25.07 10.99
CA TYR A 4 -14.93 -24.61 9.63
C TYR A 4 -13.54 -24.98 9.10
N TYR A 5 -13.47 -25.31 7.79
CA TYR A 5 -12.22 -25.72 7.13
C TYR A 5 -12.03 -24.99 5.82
N TYR A 6 -10.80 -24.61 5.55
CA TYR A 6 -10.38 -24.24 4.21
C TYR A 6 -10.12 -25.50 3.39
N VAL A 7 -10.72 -25.58 2.22
CA VAL A 7 -10.68 -26.74 1.32
C VAL A 7 -10.17 -26.30 -0.03
N CYS A 8 -9.19 -27.03 -0.58
CA CYS A 8 -8.71 -26.78 -1.94
C CYS A 8 -9.86 -26.92 -2.96
N GLN A 9 -10.06 -25.91 -3.79
CA GLN A 9 -11.12 -25.92 -4.79
C GLN A 9 -10.97 -27.11 -5.74
N LYS A 10 -9.76 -27.41 -6.23
CA LYS A 10 -9.51 -28.59 -7.10
C LYS A 10 -9.82 -29.91 -6.39
N ARG A 11 -9.57 -30.02 -5.09
CA ARG A 11 -9.99 -31.20 -4.33
C ARG A 11 -11.49 -31.32 -4.24
N ARG A 12 -12.19 -30.20 -4.08
CA ARG A 12 -13.66 -30.18 -3.97
C ARG A 12 -14.35 -30.45 -5.30
N THR A 13 -13.86 -29.86 -6.40
CA THR A 13 -14.51 -29.94 -7.74
C THR A 13 -13.99 -31.08 -8.60
N GLU A 14 -12.68 -31.26 -8.68
CA GLU A 14 -12.02 -32.16 -9.63
C GLU A 14 -11.46 -33.44 -8.97
N LYS A 15 -11.36 -33.47 -7.64
CA LYS A 15 -10.72 -34.54 -6.85
C LYS A 15 -9.26 -34.84 -7.25
N THR A 16 -8.58 -33.85 -7.86
CA THR A 16 -7.21 -33.98 -8.40
C THR A 16 -6.12 -33.47 -7.45
N CYS A 17 -6.49 -33.04 -6.25
CA CYS A 17 -5.56 -32.46 -5.27
C CYS A 17 -5.61 -33.22 -3.94
N ASP A 18 -4.45 -33.66 -3.45
CA ASP A 18 -4.29 -34.40 -2.19
C ASP A 18 -4.16 -33.50 -0.95
N LYS A 19 -4.20 -32.17 -1.13
CA LYS A 19 -4.07 -31.20 -0.03
C LYS A 19 -5.07 -31.48 1.08
N LYS A 20 -4.60 -31.63 2.32
CA LYS A 20 -5.45 -31.81 3.49
C LYS A 20 -6.27 -30.52 3.75
N ASN A 21 -7.48 -30.71 4.29
CA ASN A 21 -8.26 -29.59 4.76
C ASN A 21 -7.60 -28.96 5.97
N VAL A 22 -7.64 -27.63 6.07
CA VAL A 22 -6.99 -26.91 7.15
C VAL A 22 -8.06 -26.25 8.01
N ARG A 23 -7.95 -26.36 9.33
CA ARG A 23 -8.91 -25.73 10.25
C ARG A 23 -8.80 -24.22 10.16
N ARG A 24 -9.94 -23.57 9.88
CA ARG A 24 -10.01 -22.13 9.66
C ARG A 24 -9.53 -21.35 10.88
N ASP A 25 -10.07 -21.69 12.04
CA ASP A 25 -9.80 -20.92 13.27
C ASP A 25 -8.33 -21.01 13.69
N GLU A 26 -7.68 -22.15 13.46
CA GLU A 26 -6.27 -22.34 13.76
C GLU A 26 -5.37 -21.51 12.84
N ILE A 27 -5.60 -21.59 11.53
CA ILE A 27 -4.83 -20.80 10.57
C ILE A 27 -5.05 -19.29 10.75
N GLU A 28 -6.30 -18.85 10.94
CA GLU A 28 -6.58 -17.43 11.15
C GLU A 28 -5.89 -16.89 12.40
N LEU A 29 -5.84 -17.68 13.48
CA LEU A 29 -5.12 -17.30 14.69
C LEU A 29 -3.60 -17.20 14.44
N GLN A 30 -3.01 -18.20 13.77
CA GLN A 30 -1.59 -18.20 13.44
C GLN A 30 -1.22 -17.02 12.55
N VAL A 31 -2.04 -16.72 11.54
CA VAL A 31 -1.86 -15.57 10.64
C VAL A 31 -1.96 -14.26 11.41
N ALA A 32 -2.96 -14.11 12.30
CA ALA A 32 -3.12 -12.91 13.11
C ALA A 32 -1.93 -12.68 14.04
N GLN A 33 -1.44 -13.74 14.68
CA GLN A 33 -0.26 -13.68 15.53
C GLN A 33 0.99 -13.27 14.73
N ALA A 34 1.19 -13.89 13.58
CA ALA A 34 2.33 -13.58 12.72
C ALA A 34 2.31 -12.14 12.19
N ILE A 35 1.13 -11.59 11.87
CA ILE A 35 0.99 -10.17 11.49
C ILE A 35 1.40 -9.30 12.67
N LYS A 36 0.91 -9.61 13.87
CA LYS A 36 1.22 -8.84 15.07
C LYS A 36 2.71 -8.85 15.38
N ASP A 37 3.33 -10.02 15.31
CA ASP A 37 4.75 -10.21 15.63
C ASP A 37 5.69 -9.63 14.57
N TYR A 38 5.22 -9.47 13.33
CA TYR A 38 6.03 -8.96 12.25
C TYR A 38 5.69 -7.51 11.89
N ALA A 39 4.45 -7.22 11.51
CA ALA A 39 4.06 -5.94 10.94
C ALA A 39 3.98 -4.81 11.98
N LEU A 40 3.84 -5.17 13.28
CA LEU A 40 3.71 -4.19 14.37
C LEU A 40 5.00 -3.98 15.17
N LYS A 41 6.16 -4.43 14.67
CA LYS A 41 7.48 -4.04 15.21
C LYS A 41 7.76 -2.57 14.90
N ASP A 42 8.50 -1.90 15.79
CA ASP A 42 8.80 -0.47 15.65
C ASP A 42 9.50 -0.15 14.34
N ASP A 43 10.54 -0.90 14.00
CA ASP A 43 11.30 -0.77 12.77
C ASP A 43 10.46 -0.98 11.50
N VAL A 44 9.51 -1.92 11.55
CA VAL A 44 8.60 -2.20 10.43
C VAL A 44 7.54 -1.11 10.30
N ILE A 45 6.98 -0.62 11.41
CA ILE A 45 6.02 0.49 11.41
C ILE A 45 6.67 1.76 10.85
N GLU A 46 7.87 2.11 11.29
CA GLU A 46 8.62 3.24 10.76
C GLU A 46 8.89 3.09 9.27
N TRP A 47 9.36 1.93 8.84
CA TRP A 47 9.59 1.65 7.43
C TRP A 47 8.31 1.74 6.58
N ILE A 48 7.17 1.24 7.09
CA ILE A 48 5.86 1.37 6.42
C ILE A 48 5.50 2.85 6.28
N ALA A 49 5.66 3.64 7.34
CA ALA A 49 5.34 5.05 7.34
C ALA A 49 6.19 5.81 6.32
N ASP A 50 7.51 5.62 6.33
CA ASP A 50 8.43 6.26 5.39
C ASP A 50 8.16 5.85 3.94
N SER A 51 7.92 4.56 3.71
CA SER A 51 7.59 4.03 2.37
C SER A 51 6.24 4.58 1.86
N THR A 52 5.26 4.78 2.75
CA THR A 52 3.94 5.31 2.39
C THR A 52 4.03 6.79 2.03
N VAL A 53 4.78 7.58 2.79
CA VAL A 53 5.03 8.99 2.49
C VAL A 53 5.73 9.11 1.13
N ALA A 54 6.83 8.39 0.92
CA ALA A 54 7.58 8.41 -0.34
C ALA A 54 6.72 7.95 -1.55
N TYR A 55 5.83 6.99 -1.36
CA TYR A 55 4.90 6.55 -2.40
C TYR A 55 3.87 7.63 -2.73
N ASN A 56 3.32 8.31 -1.71
CA ASN A 56 2.35 9.38 -1.90
C ASN A 56 2.98 10.58 -2.60
N GLU A 57 4.20 11.00 -2.20
CA GLU A 57 4.97 12.06 -2.84
C GLU A 57 5.22 11.76 -4.33
N ARG A 58 5.62 10.53 -4.66
CA ARG A 58 5.81 10.11 -6.06
C ARG A 58 4.51 10.13 -6.84
N LYS A 59 3.43 9.62 -6.27
CA LYS A 59 2.10 9.67 -6.90
C LYS A 59 1.59 11.10 -7.09
N GLU A 60 1.90 12.01 -6.18
CA GLU A 60 1.56 13.42 -6.30
C GLU A 60 2.32 14.07 -7.46
N ALA A 61 3.63 13.81 -7.58
CA ALA A 61 4.45 14.30 -8.69
C ALA A 61 3.99 13.75 -10.06
N GLU A 62 3.55 12.48 -10.13
CA GLU A 62 3.00 11.84 -11.33
C GLU A 62 1.50 12.18 -11.55
N SER A 63 0.90 12.92 -10.64
CA SER A 63 -0.54 13.20 -10.63
C SER A 63 -0.92 14.34 -11.58
N LYS A 64 -2.24 14.55 -11.71
CA LYS A 64 -2.80 15.71 -12.42
C LYS A 64 -2.20 17.04 -11.93
N VAL A 65 -1.84 17.16 -10.66
CA VAL A 65 -1.20 18.34 -10.06
C VAL A 65 0.18 18.57 -10.65
N GLY A 66 1.05 17.55 -10.69
CA GLY A 66 2.39 17.66 -11.29
C GLY A 66 2.34 18.11 -12.75
N ILE A 67 1.45 17.51 -13.55
CA ILE A 67 1.26 17.92 -14.95
C ILE A 67 0.84 19.40 -15.08
N LEU A 68 -0.08 19.84 -14.21
CA LEU A 68 -0.53 21.23 -14.20
C LEU A 68 0.57 22.19 -13.72
N GLU A 69 1.41 21.80 -12.81
CA GLU A 69 2.55 22.59 -12.35
C GLU A 69 3.60 22.77 -13.45
N ASP A 70 3.90 21.71 -14.22
CA ASP A 70 4.77 21.80 -15.40
C ASP A 70 4.18 22.74 -16.47
N GLN A 71 2.87 22.67 -16.71
CA GLN A 71 2.18 23.60 -17.61
C GLN A 71 2.25 25.04 -17.10
N LEU A 72 2.07 25.26 -15.81
CA LEU A 72 2.20 26.58 -15.18
C LEU A 72 3.61 27.15 -15.38
N ALA A 73 4.65 26.34 -15.12
CA ALA A 73 6.03 26.75 -15.30
C ALA A 73 6.31 27.15 -16.77
N GLY A 74 5.80 26.39 -17.73
CA GLY A 74 5.89 26.71 -19.17
C GLY A 74 5.20 28.04 -19.52
N THR A 75 3.98 28.25 -19.00
CA THR A 75 3.21 29.50 -19.23
C THR A 75 3.93 30.70 -18.57
N GLU A 76 4.43 30.58 -17.35
CA GLU A 76 5.17 31.65 -16.66
C GLU A 76 6.51 31.97 -17.36
N HIS A 77 7.17 30.96 -17.92
CA HIS A 77 8.35 31.18 -18.78
C HIS A 77 7.99 31.96 -20.05
N GLY A 78 6.87 31.63 -20.69
CA GLY A 78 6.34 32.38 -21.85
C GLY A 78 6.04 33.84 -21.53
N ILE A 79 5.41 34.10 -20.41
CA ILE A 79 5.15 35.46 -19.90
C ILE A 79 6.45 36.24 -19.71
N LYS A 80 7.43 35.61 -19.03
CA LYS A 80 8.75 36.22 -18.80
C LYS A 80 9.47 36.60 -20.08
N ASN A 81 9.41 35.75 -21.09
CA ASN A 81 10.04 36.02 -22.39
C ASN A 81 9.38 37.22 -23.12
N ILE A 82 8.06 37.28 -23.07
CA ILE A 82 7.32 38.44 -23.67
C ILE A 82 7.64 39.71 -22.89
N MET A 83 7.66 39.68 -21.57
CA MET A 83 8.04 40.82 -20.74
C MET A 83 9.45 41.32 -21.08
N SER A 84 10.40 40.43 -21.26
CA SER A 84 11.77 40.78 -21.65
C SER A 84 11.84 41.42 -23.05
N ALA A 85 11.00 40.94 -24.00
CA ALA A 85 10.91 41.54 -25.33
C ALA A 85 10.28 42.96 -25.26
N ILE A 86 9.28 43.17 -24.42
CA ILE A 86 8.67 44.49 -24.18
C ILE A 86 9.68 45.45 -23.56
N GLU A 87 10.49 45.02 -22.59
CA GLU A 87 11.58 45.79 -21.97
C GLU A 87 12.65 46.20 -22.99
N GLN A 88 12.86 45.40 -24.02
CA GLN A 88 13.76 45.72 -25.15
C GLN A 88 13.10 46.61 -26.21
N GLY A 89 11.87 47.07 -26.00
CA GLY A 89 11.15 47.96 -26.90
C GLY A 89 10.34 47.26 -27.99
N ILE A 90 10.22 45.95 -27.97
CA ILE A 90 9.41 45.19 -28.95
C ILE A 90 7.95 45.16 -28.44
N ILE A 91 7.19 46.18 -28.79
CA ILE A 91 5.77 46.32 -28.41
C ILE A 91 4.93 46.29 -29.69
N THR A 92 4.28 45.15 -29.91
CA THR A 92 3.34 44.96 -31.03
C THR A 92 1.97 44.55 -30.50
N GLU A 93 0.92 44.69 -31.32
CA GLU A 93 -0.42 44.21 -30.95
C GLU A 93 -0.43 42.71 -30.66
N THR A 94 0.39 41.95 -31.40
CA THR A 94 0.56 40.51 -31.20
C THR A 94 1.19 40.18 -29.83
N THR A 95 2.20 40.94 -29.38
CA THR A 95 2.82 40.72 -28.06
C THR A 95 1.83 41.04 -26.93
N LYS A 96 1.02 42.07 -27.07
CA LYS A 96 -0.03 42.39 -26.08
C LYS A 96 -1.09 41.30 -26.01
N SER A 97 -1.64 40.90 -27.17
CA SER A 97 -2.66 39.84 -27.26
C SER A 97 -2.14 38.54 -26.63
N ARG A 98 -0.92 38.13 -26.96
CA ARG A 98 -0.33 36.91 -26.44
C ARG A 98 -0.06 36.97 -24.93
N LEU A 99 0.31 38.14 -24.41
CA LEU A 99 0.48 38.32 -22.96
C LEU A 99 -0.84 38.13 -22.21
N VAL A 100 -1.94 38.73 -22.71
CA VAL A 100 -3.28 38.57 -22.12
C VAL A 100 -3.74 37.13 -22.16
N GLU A 101 -3.51 36.43 -23.26
CA GLU A 101 -3.82 34.97 -23.36
C GLU A 101 -3.06 34.15 -22.30
N LEU A 102 -1.75 34.35 -22.20
CA LEU A 102 -0.91 33.62 -21.24
C LEU A 102 -1.28 33.95 -19.78
N GLU A 103 -1.63 35.18 -19.48
CA GLU A 103 -2.11 35.55 -18.14
C GLU A 103 -3.45 34.90 -17.80
N SER A 104 -4.38 34.80 -18.76
CA SER A 104 -5.63 34.08 -18.59
C SER A 104 -5.42 32.59 -18.41
N GLU A 105 -4.52 32.00 -19.21
CA GLU A 105 -4.13 30.60 -19.10
C GLU A 105 -3.50 30.31 -17.72
N ARG A 106 -2.56 31.14 -17.26
CA ARG A 106 -1.95 31.05 -15.92
C ARG A 106 -3.01 31.05 -14.82
N ALA A 107 -3.99 31.96 -14.89
CA ALA A 107 -5.07 32.03 -13.90
C ALA A 107 -5.91 30.74 -13.88
N THR A 108 -6.23 30.20 -15.05
CA THR A 108 -6.98 28.95 -15.20
C THR A 108 -6.21 27.76 -14.64
N ILE A 109 -4.92 27.64 -14.96
CA ILE A 109 -4.06 26.55 -14.46
C ILE A 109 -3.96 26.64 -12.92
N LYS A 110 -3.74 27.82 -12.34
CA LYS A 110 -3.70 28.02 -10.89
C LYS A 110 -5.01 27.60 -10.19
N ALA A 111 -6.15 27.92 -10.77
CA ALA A 111 -7.45 27.49 -10.25
C ALA A 111 -7.61 25.96 -10.31
N ASN A 112 -7.16 25.33 -11.40
CA ASN A 112 -7.19 23.87 -11.55
C ASN A 112 -6.25 23.16 -10.56
N ILE A 113 -5.06 23.72 -10.28
CA ILE A 113 -4.15 23.21 -9.26
C ILE A 113 -4.80 23.29 -7.88
N ALA A 114 -5.40 24.42 -7.54
CA ALA A 114 -6.08 24.60 -6.25
C ALA A 114 -7.24 23.60 -6.07
N ALA A 115 -8.05 23.39 -7.10
CA ALA A 115 -9.12 22.39 -7.08
C ALA A 115 -8.56 20.95 -6.93
N ALA A 116 -7.53 20.60 -7.70
CA ALA A 116 -6.94 19.27 -7.64
C ALA A 116 -6.26 18.98 -6.29
N ARG A 117 -5.66 20.00 -5.65
CA ARG A 117 -5.05 19.86 -4.32
C ARG A 117 -6.10 19.73 -3.20
N ALA A 118 -7.27 20.35 -3.34
CA ALA A 118 -8.34 20.22 -2.36
C ALA A 118 -8.87 18.78 -2.24
N ASP A 119 -8.72 17.98 -3.27
CA ASP A 119 -9.12 16.57 -3.30
C ASP A 119 -8.07 15.61 -2.73
N ILE A 120 -6.86 16.11 -2.42
CA ILE A 120 -5.76 15.27 -1.89
C ILE A 120 -5.83 15.25 -0.37
N VAL A 121 -6.11 14.07 0.19
CA VAL A 121 -5.96 13.83 1.63
C VAL A 121 -4.49 13.48 1.91
N THR A 122 -3.74 14.44 2.43
CA THR A 122 -2.37 14.20 2.89
C THR A 122 -2.40 13.53 4.26
N VAL A 123 -1.91 12.30 4.35
CA VAL A 123 -1.71 11.59 5.61
C VAL A 123 -0.27 11.80 6.05
N SER A 124 -0.06 12.35 7.25
CA SER A 124 1.29 12.56 7.77
C SER A 124 1.95 11.25 8.21
N ARG A 125 3.29 11.26 8.32
CA ARG A 125 4.06 10.12 8.85
C ARG A 125 3.55 9.71 10.23
N ASP A 126 3.33 10.67 11.10
CA ASP A 126 2.91 10.44 12.48
C ASP A 126 1.49 9.88 12.58
N ASP A 127 0.58 10.29 11.68
CA ASP A 127 -0.76 9.71 11.59
C ASP A 127 -0.71 8.23 11.17
N ILE A 128 0.20 7.88 10.26
CA ILE A 128 0.40 6.49 9.83
C ILE A 128 0.92 5.65 11.00
N ILE A 129 1.96 6.12 11.70
CA ILE A 129 2.53 5.44 12.86
C ILE A 129 1.46 5.24 13.93
N SER A 130 0.78 6.32 14.34
CA SER A 130 -0.27 6.27 15.34
C SER A 130 -1.40 5.30 14.96
N GLY A 131 -1.81 5.32 13.69
CA GLY A 131 -2.82 4.39 13.16
C GLY A 131 -2.39 2.92 13.21
N LEU A 132 -1.12 2.62 12.96
CA LEU A 132 -0.57 1.26 13.04
C LEU A 132 -0.38 0.81 14.51
N GLU A 133 0.07 1.70 15.38
CA GLU A 133 0.24 1.42 16.81
C GLU A 133 -1.07 1.04 17.50
N MET A 134 -2.21 1.58 17.06
CA MET A 134 -3.53 1.19 17.59
C MET A 134 -3.84 -0.31 17.44
N PHE A 135 -3.12 -1.02 16.56
CA PHE A 135 -3.27 -2.46 16.42
C PHE A 135 -2.45 -3.28 17.44
N ARG A 136 -1.52 -2.68 18.20
CA ARG A 136 -0.63 -3.42 19.11
C ARG A 136 -1.38 -4.08 20.26
N ASP A 137 -2.35 -3.39 20.83
CA ASP A 137 -3.05 -3.82 22.04
C ASP A 137 -4.27 -4.72 21.79
N GLY A 138 -4.52 -5.08 20.53
CA GLY A 138 -5.66 -5.91 20.17
C GLY A 138 -5.47 -7.38 20.54
N ASP A 139 -6.58 -8.05 20.89
CA ASP A 139 -6.60 -9.49 21.17
C ASP A 139 -6.71 -10.30 19.87
N VAL A 140 -5.70 -11.12 19.59
CA VAL A 140 -5.67 -12.01 18.43
C VAL A 140 -6.74 -13.10 18.46
N HIS A 141 -7.38 -13.35 19.59
CA HIS A 141 -8.51 -14.28 19.70
C HIS A 141 -9.85 -13.63 19.33
N ASP A 142 -9.93 -12.30 19.32
CA ASP A 142 -11.13 -11.61 18.86
C ASP A 142 -11.24 -11.64 17.33
N LYS A 143 -12.31 -12.25 16.83
CA LYS A 143 -12.58 -12.36 15.39
C LYS A 143 -12.73 -11.01 14.67
N LYS A 144 -13.23 -9.98 15.34
CA LYS A 144 -13.33 -8.65 14.76
C LYS A 144 -11.95 -8.00 14.61
N TYR A 145 -11.10 -8.23 15.60
CA TYR A 145 -9.73 -7.75 15.54
C TYR A 145 -8.93 -8.49 14.45
N GLN A 146 -9.08 -9.83 14.35
CA GLN A 146 -8.46 -10.61 13.25
C GLN A 146 -8.88 -10.08 11.88
N ALA A 147 -10.17 -9.83 11.65
CA ALA A 147 -10.66 -9.30 10.38
C ALA A 147 -10.02 -7.94 10.05
N ARG A 148 -9.94 -7.03 11.02
CA ARG A 148 -9.27 -5.73 10.84
C ARG A 148 -7.79 -5.86 10.51
N LEU A 149 -7.05 -6.78 11.16
CA LEU A 149 -5.67 -7.08 10.84
C LEU A 149 -5.53 -7.57 9.40
N PHE A 150 -6.37 -8.50 8.99
CA PHE A 150 -6.32 -9.07 7.64
C PHE A 150 -6.63 -8.03 6.58
N ASP A 151 -7.68 -7.24 6.76
CA ASP A 151 -8.06 -6.16 5.83
C ASP A 151 -6.98 -5.09 5.70
N THR A 152 -6.26 -4.80 6.81
CA THR A 152 -5.24 -3.75 6.82
C THR A 152 -3.91 -4.21 6.22
N PHE A 153 -3.47 -5.43 6.51
CA PHE A 153 -2.10 -5.85 6.23
C PHE A 153 -1.98 -6.91 5.13
N LEU A 154 -2.99 -7.76 4.91
CA LEU A 154 -2.87 -8.91 4.02
C LEU A 154 -3.43 -8.68 2.63
N VAL A 155 -2.69 -9.15 1.63
CA VAL A 155 -3.18 -9.31 0.25
C VAL A 155 -3.60 -10.74 -0.04
N ALA A 156 -2.82 -11.69 0.47
CA ALA A 156 -3.08 -13.11 0.28
C ALA A 156 -2.33 -13.96 1.30
N VAL A 157 -2.87 -15.14 1.60
CA VAL A 157 -2.20 -16.20 2.35
C VAL A 157 -2.17 -17.45 1.46
N TYR A 158 -0.99 -18.04 1.31
CA TYR A 158 -0.81 -19.30 0.61
C TYR A 158 -0.43 -20.38 1.63
N ALA A 159 -1.26 -21.41 1.74
CA ALA A 159 -1.00 -22.55 2.61
C ALA A 159 -0.34 -23.67 1.80
N TYR A 160 0.90 -24.00 2.14
CA TYR A 160 1.62 -25.18 1.67
C TYR A 160 1.46 -26.33 2.69
N ASP A 161 2.07 -27.47 2.45
CA ASP A 161 1.92 -28.59 3.38
C ASP A 161 2.66 -28.34 4.70
N ASP A 162 3.80 -27.65 4.63
CA ASP A 162 4.69 -27.43 5.76
C ASP A 162 4.83 -25.95 6.14
N ASP A 163 4.33 -25.02 5.31
CA ASP A 163 4.48 -23.58 5.53
C ASP A 163 3.27 -22.75 5.10
N LEU A 164 3.16 -21.56 5.71
CA LEU A 164 2.27 -20.49 5.28
C LEU A 164 3.10 -19.37 4.69
N ARG A 165 2.68 -18.83 3.55
CA ARG A 165 3.26 -17.62 2.97
C ARG A 165 2.24 -16.50 3.03
N LEU A 166 2.58 -15.48 3.79
CA LEU A 166 1.79 -14.27 3.96
C LEU A 166 2.28 -13.21 3.00
N VAL A 167 1.41 -12.66 2.19
CA VAL A 167 1.73 -11.57 1.28
C VAL A 167 1.11 -10.30 1.84
N PHE A 168 1.97 -9.35 2.17
CA PHE A 168 1.58 -8.02 2.64
C PHE A 168 1.66 -7.02 1.51
N SER A 169 0.85 -5.96 1.57
CA SER A 169 0.97 -4.81 0.69
C SER A 169 1.14 -3.56 1.53
N PHE A 170 2.31 -2.96 1.44
CA PHE A 170 2.59 -1.67 2.02
C PHE A 170 3.03 -0.72 0.90
N SER A 171 2.35 0.42 0.77
CA SER A 171 2.74 1.50 -0.15
C SER A 171 2.96 1.05 -1.60
N GLY A 172 2.10 0.15 -2.10
CA GLY A 172 2.21 -0.38 -3.47
C GLY A 172 3.24 -1.49 -3.68
N ASN A 173 4.07 -1.79 -2.68
CA ASN A 173 5.02 -2.90 -2.71
C ASN A 173 4.43 -4.15 -2.04
N LYS A 174 4.67 -5.32 -2.63
CA LYS A 174 4.27 -6.61 -2.07
C LYS A 174 5.47 -7.26 -1.39
N ASN A 175 5.36 -7.46 -0.08
CA ASN A 175 6.33 -8.20 0.71
C ASN A 175 5.77 -9.57 1.08
N THR A 176 6.62 -10.59 1.09
CA THR A 176 6.19 -11.97 1.40
C THR A 176 6.97 -12.48 2.59
N ILE A 177 6.26 -13.00 3.60
CA ILE A 177 6.83 -13.69 4.74
C ILE A 177 6.45 -15.16 4.66
N GLN A 178 7.39 -16.02 5.01
CA GLN A 178 7.18 -17.46 5.12
C GLN A 178 7.21 -17.88 6.60
N ILE A 179 6.18 -18.60 7.04
CA ILE A 179 6.03 -19.08 8.40
C ILE A 179 5.88 -20.60 8.33
N PRO A 180 6.74 -21.39 9.00
CA PRO A 180 6.55 -22.84 9.11
C PRO A 180 5.30 -23.14 9.95
N ILE A 181 4.47 -24.08 9.49
CA ILE A 181 3.23 -24.46 10.18
C ILE A 181 3.55 -25.09 11.55
N GLU A 182 4.62 -25.89 11.67
CA GLU A 182 5.05 -26.51 12.92
C GLU A 182 5.55 -25.50 13.96
N SER A 183 6.21 -24.42 13.54
CA SER A 183 6.64 -23.34 14.45
C SER A 183 5.51 -22.53 15.02
N ALA A 184 4.39 -22.43 14.29
CA ALA A 184 3.22 -21.71 14.75
C ALA A 184 2.47 -22.47 15.87
N VAL A 185 2.52 -23.80 15.87
CA VAL A 185 1.97 -24.62 16.98
C VAL A 185 2.85 -24.50 18.23
N ASN A 186 4.18 -24.42 18.07
CA ASN A 186 5.14 -24.35 19.18
C ASN A 186 5.38 -22.91 19.69
N ALA A 187 5.14 -21.89 18.86
CA ALA A 187 5.30 -20.48 19.25
C ALA A 187 4.24 -20.01 20.25
N VAL A 188 3.08 -20.67 20.29
CA VAL A 188 2.07 -20.44 21.33
C VAL A 188 2.56 -20.94 22.70
N GLU A 189 3.48 -21.89 22.74
CA GLU A 189 4.06 -22.43 23.98
C GLU A 189 5.42 -21.82 24.38
N ASN A 190 6.23 -21.31 23.44
CA ASN A 190 7.63 -20.94 23.67
C ASN A 190 8.06 -19.61 23.04
N ASN A 191 7.40 -18.56 23.06
CA ASN A 191 7.81 -17.15 22.84
C ASN A 191 9.10 -16.86 22.00
N GLU A 192 9.56 -17.79 21.16
CA GLU A 192 10.78 -17.70 20.34
C GLU A 192 10.50 -18.09 18.90
N ALA A 193 9.96 -17.15 18.09
CA ALA A 193 9.88 -17.31 16.64
C ALA A 193 10.88 -16.39 15.94
N GLU A 194 12.03 -16.94 15.51
CA GLU A 194 12.91 -16.27 14.57
C GLU A 194 12.26 -16.24 13.18
N CYS A 195 11.73 -15.08 12.79
CA CYS A 195 11.27 -14.85 11.42
C CYS A 195 12.46 -14.55 10.51
N SER A 196 12.89 -15.53 9.71
CA SER A 196 13.91 -15.31 8.69
C SER A 196 13.29 -14.69 7.42
N PHE A 197 13.71 -13.47 7.09
CA PHE A 197 13.33 -12.72 5.90
C PHE A 197 13.92 -13.35 4.64
N LYS A 198 13.10 -13.90 3.74
CA LYS A 198 13.52 -14.24 2.38
C LYS A 198 12.52 -13.69 1.37
N LEU A 199 13.01 -12.83 0.48
CA LEU A 199 12.30 -12.48 -0.75
C LEU A 199 12.14 -13.75 -1.60
N CYS A 200 10.90 -14.25 -1.70
CA CYS A 200 10.61 -15.44 -2.48
C CYS A 200 9.98 -15.07 -3.84
N PRO A 201 10.40 -15.76 -4.94
CA PRO A 201 9.75 -15.64 -6.24
C PRO A 201 8.30 -16.14 -6.19
N ALA A 202 7.49 -15.77 -7.19
CA ALA A 202 6.07 -16.10 -7.28
C ALA A 202 5.76 -17.58 -6.99
N PRO A 203 4.66 -17.91 -6.31
CA PRO A 203 4.37 -19.24 -5.82
C PRO A 203 4.13 -20.23 -6.97
N PRO A 204 4.60 -21.50 -6.85
CA PRO A 204 4.31 -22.55 -7.81
C PRO A 204 2.81 -22.91 -7.79
N ARG A 205 2.32 -23.51 -8.87
CA ARG A 205 0.89 -23.75 -9.18
C ARG A 205 0.07 -24.61 -8.19
N LYS A 206 0.63 -25.07 -7.07
CA LYS A 206 -0.01 -25.96 -6.06
C LYS A 206 -0.27 -25.29 -4.70
N SER A 207 -0.47 -23.99 -4.64
CA SER A 207 -0.79 -23.28 -3.40
C SER A 207 -2.28 -23.01 -3.24
N LEU A 208 -2.79 -23.10 -2.02
CA LEU A 208 -4.13 -22.66 -1.67
C LEU A 208 -4.06 -21.16 -1.36
N ARG A 209 -4.75 -20.34 -2.16
CA ARG A 209 -4.94 -18.92 -1.84
C ARG A 209 -6.12 -18.83 -0.89
N LEU A 210 -5.84 -18.40 0.33
CA LEU A 210 -6.87 -17.98 1.29
C LEU A 210 -7.14 -16.51 0.97
N MET A 211 -8.36 -16.17 0.58
CA MET A 211 -8.79 -14.78 0.45
C MET A 211 -9.26 -14.30 1.82
N ALA A 212 -8.77 -13.13 2.22
CA ALA A 212 -9.34 -12.39 3.34
C ALA A 212 -10.77 -11.95 3.01
#